data_a4db143d063ae3d6620169a6518d1ee0
#
_entry.id   a4db143d063ae3d6620169a6518d1ee0
#
_cell.length_a   1.000
_cell.length_b   1.000
_cell.length_c   1.000
_cell.angle_alpha   90.00
_cell.angle_beta   90.00
_cell.angle_gamma   90.00
#
_symmetry.space_group_name_H-M   'P 1'
#
loop_
_entity.id
_entity.type
_entity.pdbx_description
1 polymer ?
#
loop_
_entity_poly.entity_id
_entity_poly.type
_entity_poly.pdbx_seq_one_letter_code
_entity_poly.pdbx_strand_id
1 'polypeptide(L)'
;TNMKKYIIMASVAALAIGLSSCSNFLDELPDNRTELNENNVGKILLSAYPTTAICEMGEMSSDNTDAYPNRFSSFNRLQEDLYKWADSAEQDQDSPHALWESCYMAISACNEVLKVIEDAGNPASLSAEKGEALVCRAYAHFLLANIFCNAYSSQASSDLGIPYMKTIETTVSPDYQRGTLEEVYQNIEKDLLEGLDLVTDIYAVPKYHFTKKAAQAFAARFYLYYVKSDKSNYTKVIDYATKVLGSNPATSVRDWKSLGALDINGSVQPNAYVDATNGANLLLVSAGSYWGYVHAPYGLGERYAHGPKVGNETCNSVGPWGSDYYMGVWSNSSALPTKIVVMKITQYKEAVSYTHLRAHETELH
;
A
#
# COMPACT_ATOMS: atom_id res chain seq x y z
N THR A 1 -64.42 -13.61 -38.55
CA THR A 1 -64.35 -12.52 -37.58
C THR A 1 -64.03 -13.01 -36.19
N ASN A 2 -64.30 -14.24 -35.80
CA ASN A 2 -64.08 -14.77 -34.49
C ASN A 2 -62.58 -15.21 -34.25
N MET A 3 -61.94 -15.70 -35.30
CA MET A 3 -60.57 -16.19 -35.21
C MET A 3 -59.54 -15.08 -34.86
N LYS A 4 -59.73 -13.85 -35.37
CA LYS A 4 -58.87 -12.69 -35.02
C LYS A 4 -59.02 -12.28 -33.57
N LYS A 5 -60.18 -12.44 -32.93
CA LYS A 5 -60.38 -12.15 -31.52
C LYS A 5 -59.62 -13.15 -30.59
N TYR A 6 -59.62 -14.43 -30.99
CA TYR A 6 -58.89 -15.45 -30.21
C TYR A 6 -57.38 -15.31 -30.36
N ILE A 7 -56.88 -14.88 -31.51
CA ILE A 7 -55.44 -14.61 -31.71
C ILE A 7 -55.01 -13.41 -30.88
N ILE A 8 -55.81 -12.33 -30.82
CA ILE A 8 -55.52 -11.15 -30.00
C ILE A 8 -55.58 -11.50 -28.48
N MET A 9 -56.56 -12.27 -28.06
CA MET A 9 -56.62 -12.73 -26.65
C MET A 9 -55.48 -13.66 -26.29
N ALA A 10 -55.04 -14.55 -27.15
CA ALA A 10 -53.89 -15.42 -26.94
C ALA A 10 -52.58 -14.63 -26.89
N SER A 11 -52.39 -13.59 -27.72
CA SER A 11 -51.21 -12.72 -27.66
C SER A 11 -51.17 -11.83 -26.43
N VAL A 12 -52.31 -11.34 -25.94
CA VAL A 12 -52.35 -10.56 -24.67
C VAL A 12 -52.12 -11.46 -23.46
N ALA A 13 -52.63 -12.70 -23.47
CA ALA A 13 -52.33 -13.66 -22.41
C ALA A 13 -50.85 -14.10 -22.39
N ALA A 14 -50.21 -14.26 -23.56
CA ALA A 14 -48.78 -14.57 -23.65
C ALA A 14 -47.90 -13.40 -23.19
N LEU A 15 -48.31 -12.15 -23.45
CA LEU A 15 -47.60 -10.96 -22.92
C LEU A 15 -47.74 -10.81 -21.40
N ALA A 16 -48.90 -11.18 -20.83
CA ALA A 16 -49.13 -11.07 -19.41
C ALA A 16 -48.36 -12.14 -18.58
N ILE A 17 -48.04 -13.29 -19.16
CA ILE A 17 -47.23 -14.34 -18.52
C ILE A 17 -45.73 -14.00 -18.58
N GLY A 18 -45.31 -13.18 -19.57
CA GLY A 18 -43.90 -12.72 -19.70
C GLY A 18 -43.50 -11.64 -18.71
N LEU A 19 -44.43 -10.99 -18.02
CA LEU A 19 -44.14 -9.90 -17.06
C LEU A 19 -44.09 -10.34 -15.59
N SER A 20 -44.40 -11.59 -15.31
CA SER A 20 -44.37 -12.10 -13.92
C SER A 20 -43.13 -12.91 -13.56
N SER A 21 -42.12 -12.97 -14.43
CA SER A 21 -40.96 -13.83 -14.22
C SER A 21 -39.67 -13.03 -14.25
N CYS A 22 -39.40 -12.23 -13.24
CA CYS A 22 -38.04 -11.77 -12.99
C CYS A 22 -37.85 -10.99 -11.67
N SER A 23 -38.79 -11.00 -10.73
CA SER A 23 -38.53 -10.36 -9.44
C SER A 23 -37.47 -11.10 -8.63
N ASN A 24 -37.47 -12.42 -8.67
CA ASN A 24 -36.52 -13.20 -7.87
C ASN A 24 -35.14 -13.35 -8.52
N PHE A 25 -35.02 -13.20 -9.83
CA PHE A 25 -33.72 -13.31 -10.52
C PHE A 25 -32.80 -12.10 -10.27
N LEU A 26 -33.38 -10.94 -9.97
CA LEU A 26 -32.62 -9.73 -9.63
C LEU A 26 -32.26 -9.67 -8.13
N ASP A 27 -32.94 -10.45 -7.31
CA ASP A 27 -32.69 -10.54 -5.87
C ASP A 27 -31.69 -11.66 -5.50
N GLU A 28 -31.39 -12.59 -6.41
CA GLU A 28 -30.30 -13.52 -6.25
C GLU A 28 -28.97 -12.85 -6.57
N LEU A 29 -28.17 -12.63 -5.52
CA LEU A 29 -26.77 -12.21 -5.69
C LEU A 29 -26.03 -13.29 -6.51
N PRO A 30 -25.23 -12.92 -7.52
CA PRO A 30 -24.41 -13.89 -8.24
C PRO A 30 -23.61 -14.73 -7.24
N ASP A 31 -23.56 -16.05 -7.41
CA ASP A 31 -22.86 -17.01 -6.55
C ASP A 31 -21.39 -16.63 -6.20
N ASN A 32 -20.81 -15.69 -6.93
CA ASN A 32 -19.45 -15.18 -6.73
C ASN A 32 -19.36 -13.91 -5.87
N ARG A 33 -20.47 -13.36 -5.39
CA ARG A 33 -20.42 -12.24 -4.45
C ARG A 33 -20.43 -12.79 -3.02
N THR A 34 -19.31 -12.66 -2.34
CA THR A 34 -19.26 -12.89 -0.90
C THR A 34 -20.13 -11.83 -0.23
N GLU A 35 -21.21 -12.26 0.42
CA GLU A 35 -22.06 -11.38 1.19
C GLU A 35 -21.24 -10.76 2.33
N LEU A 36 -21.25 -9.44 2.42
CA LEU A 36 -20.53 -8.70 3.44
C LEU A 36 -21.26 -8.90 4.78
N ASN A 37 -20.68 -9.68 5.66
CA ASN A 37 -21.24 -9.96 6.98
C ASN A 37 -20.13 -10.18 8.01
N GLU A 38 -20.51 -10.32 9.27
CA GLU A 38 -19.61 -10.49 10.41
C GLU A 38 -18.63 -11.67 10.26
N ASN A 39 -18.99 -12.71 9.51
CA ASN A 39 -18.18 -13.91 9.39
C ASN A 39 -17.04 -13.79 8.37
N ASN A 40 -17.06 -12.74 7.53
CA ASN A 40 -16.05 -12.55 6.50
C ASN A 40 -15.29 -11.21 6.57
N VAL A 41 -15.48 -10.46 7.64
CA VAL A 41 -14.76 -9.19 7.90
C VAL A 41 -13.25 -9.35 7.74
N GLY A 42 -12.66 -10.41 8.28
CA GLY A 42 -11.24 -10.67 8.17
C GLY A 42 -10.76 -10.87 6.73
N LYS A 43 -11.62 -11.39 5.83
CA LYS A 43 -11.27 -11.53 4.40
C LYS A 43 -11.25 -10.18 3.68
N ILE A 44 -12.15 -9.28 4.04
CA ILE A 44 -12.20 -7.93 3.46
C ILE A 44 -10.97 -7.14 3.89
N LEU A 45 -10.53 -7.28 5.15
CA LEU A 45 -9.32 -6.66 5.67
C LEU A 45 -8.06 -7.00 4.88
N LEU A 46 -8.01 -8.13 4.17
CA LEU A 46 -6.92 -8.43 3.28
C LEU A 46 -6.78 -7.41 2.13
N SER A 47 -7.85 -6.70 1.80
CA SER A 47 -7.86 -5.63 0.78
C SER A 47 -7.70 -4.23 1.38
N ALA A 48 -7.52 -4.12 2.69
CA ALA A 48 -7.36 -2.86 3.41
C ALA A 48 -5.94 -2.26 3.30
N TYR A 49 -5.05 -2.89 2.55
CA TYR A 49 -3.67 -2.44 2.36
C TYR A 49 -3.45 -1.98 0.94
N PRO A 50 -2.84 -0.78 0.73
CA PRO A 50 -2.47 -0.32 -0.60
C PRO A 50 -1.51 -1.29 -1.28
N THR A 51 -1.70 -1.53 -2.58
CA THR A 51 -0.92 -2.48 -3.38
C THR A 51 0.04 -1.81 -4.36
N THR A 52 0.19 -0.49 -4.28
CA THR A 52 1.12 0.31 -5.08
C THR A 52 2.27 0.82 -4.20
N ALA A 53 3.50 0.67 -4.69
CA ALA A 53 4.70 1.15 -4.01
C ALA A 53 4.97 2.63 -4.33
N ILE A 54 5.61 3.33 -3.40
CA ILE A 54 6.03 4.73 -3.56
C ILE A 54 7.50 4.86 -3.98
N CYS A 55 8.20 3.72 -4.13
CA CYS A 55 9.65 3.70 -4.34
C CYS A 55 10.07 4.44 -5.60
N GLU A 56 9.40 4.18 -6.71
CA GLU A 56 9.68 4.80 -8.01
C GLU A 56 9.53 6.32 -7.92
N MET A 57 8.40 6.79 -7.39
CA MET A 57 8.15 8.22 -7.25
C MET A 57 9.20 8.91 -6.37
N GLY A 58 9.50 8.31 -5.22
CA GLY A 58 10.45 8.90 -4.28
C GLY A 58 11.87 8.97 -4.83
N GLU A 59 12.33 7.91 -5.46
CA GLU A 59 13.71 7.82 -5.91
C GLU A 59 13.95 8.60 -7.21
N MET A 60 13.00 8.55 -8.17
CA MET A 60 13.09 9.35 -9.38
C MET A 60 13.12 10.85 -9.12
N SER A 61 12.43 11.29 -8.09
CA SER A 61 12.36 12.69 -7.68
C SER A 61 13.50 13.10 -6.73
N SER A 62 14.45 12.20 -6.45
CA SER A 62 15.54 12.44 -5.50
C SER A 62 16.85 12.82 -6.17
N ASP A 63 17.79 13.33 -5.36
CA ASP A 63 19.16 13.65 -5.79
C ASP A 63 20.01 12.40 -6.12
N ASN A 64 19.47 11.21 -5.92
CA ASN A 64 20.15 9.96 -6.27
C ASN A 64 20.07 9.64 -7.77
N THR A 65 19.14 10.27 -8.48
CA THR A 65 18.87 10.00 -9.90
C THR A 65 19.50 11.08 -10.78
N ASP A 66 20.27 10.64 -11.79
CA ASP A 66 20.87 11.48 -12.81
C ASP A 66 20.22 11.26 -14.18
N ALA A 67 20.35 12.26 -15.08
CA ALA A 67 19.89 12.15 -16.45
C ALA A 67 21.07 11.81 -17.39
N TYR A 68 20.88 10.78 -18.20
CA TYR A 68 21.85 10.31 -19.21
C TYR A 68 21.29 10.52 -20.63
N PRO A 69 21.52 11.67 -21.27
CA PRO A 69 20.86 12.04 -22.52
C PRO A 69 21.07 11.06 -23.69
N ASN A 70 22.17 10.30 -23.66
CA ASN A 70 22.52 9.33 -24.70
C ASN A 70 22.00 7.92 -24.44
N ARG A 71 21.23 7.72 -23.38
CA ARG A 71 20.63 6.44 -23.04
C ARG A 71 19.17 6.39 -23.49
N PHE A 72 18.60 5.20 -23.49
CA PHE A 72 17.22 4.99 -23.88
C PHE A 72 16.26 5.61 -22.88
N SER A 73 15.16 6.15 -23.38
CA SER A 73 14.00 6.46 -22.55
C SER A 73 13.31 5.17 -22.15
N SER A 74 12.73 5.17 -20.97
CA SER A 74 11.81 4.13 -20.57
C SER A 74 10.62 4.00 -21.51
N PHE A 75 9.87 2.93 -21.36
CA PHE A 75 8.72 2.62 -22.21
C PHE A 75 7.54 3.59 -22.06
N ASN A 76 7.53 4.41 -20.99
CA ASN A 76 6.56 5.50 -20.80
C ASN A 76 7.27 6.77 -20.31
N ARG A 77 6.51 7.83 -20.07
CA ARG A 77 7.05 9.13 -19.64
C ARG A 77 7.17 9.29 -18.13
N LEU A 78 6.70 8.31 -17.34
CA LEU A 78 6.63 8.44 -15.88
C LEU A 78 7.98 8.88 -15.28
N GLN A 79 9.07 8.21 -15.65
CA GLN A 79 10.40 8.51 -15.12
C GLN A 79 10.85 9.92 -15.45
N GLU A 80 10.60 10.38 -16.69
CA GLU A 80 10.93 11.72 -17.12
C GLU A 80 10.13 12.78 -16.36
N ASP A 81 8.83 12.55 -16.22
CA ASP A 81 7.93 13.46 -15.51
C ASP A 81 8.31 13.55 -14.03
N LEU A 82 8.55 12.43 -13.36
CA LEU A 82 8.98 12.38 -11.96
C LEU A 82 10.35 13.05 -11.76
N TYR A 83 11.33 12.76 -12.62
CA TYR A 83 12.65 13.37 -12.55
C TYR A 83 12.59 14.90 -12.72
N LYS A 84 11.72 15.38 -13.58
CA LYS A 84 11.53 16.80 -13.83
C LYS A 84 10.56 17.49 -12.87
N TRP A 85 9.98 16.78 -11.94
CA TRP A 85 8.91 17.27 -11.05
C TRP A 85 7.73 17.86 -11.86
N ALA A 86 7.40 17.23 -12.97
CA ALA A 86 6.30 17.59 -13.84
C ALA A 86 5.06 16.76 -13.53
N ASP A 87 3.91 17.31 -13.90
CA ASP A 87 2.66 16.55 -13.84
C ASP A 87 2.73 15.36 -14.79
N SER A 88 2.38 14.17 -14.30
CA SER A 88 2.32 12.97 -15.11
C SER A 88 0.89 12.55 -15.38
N ALA A 89 0.59 12.25 -16.64
CA ALA A 89 -0.67 11.68 -17.08
C ALA A 89 -0.64 10.14 -17.12
N GLU A 90 0.49 9.52 -16.75
CA GLU A 90 0.65 8.08 -16.74
C GLU A 90 -0.24 7.44 -15.66
N GLN A 91 -0.84 6.32 -16.03
CA GLN A 91 -1.75 5.55 -15.15
C GLN A 91 -1.20 4.18 -14.78
N ASP A 92 -0.04 3.85 -15.33
CA ASP A 92 0.62 2.58 -15.07
C ASP A 92 1.02 2.43 -13.60
N GLN A 93 1.38 1.21 -13.27
CA GLN A 93 1.99 0.87 -11.98
C GLN A 93 3.13 1.84 -11.63
N ASP A 94 3.26 2.17 -10.35
CA ASP A 94 4.19 3.17 -9.80
C ASP A 94 3.86 4.64 -10.10
N SER A 95 2.80 4.90 -10.87
CA SER A 95 2.36 6.28 -11.12
C SER A 95 1.64 6.89 -9.91
N PRO A 96 1.58 8.23 -9.81
CA PRO A 96 0.75 8.91 -8.83
C PRO A 96 -0.72 8.49 -8.90
N HIS A 97 -1.24 8.26 -10.12
CA HIS A 97 -2.61 7.80 -10.34
C HIS A 97 -2.84 6.41 -9.71
N ALA A 98 -1.95 5.45 -9.99
CA ALA A 98 -2.06 4.09 -9.43
C ALA A 98 -1.97 4.08 -7.90
N LEU A 99 -1.14 4.94 -7.30
CA LEU A 99 -1.09 5.10 -5.85
C LEU A 99 -2.39 5.67 -5.29
N TRP A 100 -2.94 6.70 -5.95
CA TRP A 100 -4.22 7.29 -5.56
C TRP A 100 -5.35 6.26 -5.54
N GLU A 101 -5.52 5.53 -6.63
CA GLU A 101 -6.51 4.46 -6.73
C GLU A 101 -6.32 3.37 -5.68
N SER A 102 -5.11 2.85 -5.57
CA SER A 102 -4.78 1.78 -4.62
C SER A 102 -5.07 2.18 -3.16
N CYS A 103 -4.73 3.41 -2.78
CA CYS A 103 -5.02 3.89 -1.43
C CYS A 103 -6.53 4.06 -1.19
N TYR A 104 -7.29 4.62 -2.13
CA TYR A 104 -8.73 4.77 -1.96
C TYR A 104 -9.49 3.44 -2.04
N MET A 105 -9.00 2.46 -2.80
CA MET A 105 -9.53 1.09 -2.75
C MET A 105 -9.33 0.46 -1.37
N ALA A 106 -8.15 0.63 -0.78
CA ALA A 106 -7.89 0.16 0.58
C ALA A 106 -8.78 0.87 1.62
N ILE A 107 -8.97 2.18 1.48
CA ILE A 107 -9.87 2.97 2.33
C ILE A 107 -11.32 2.50 2.19
N SER A 108 -11.77 2.20 0.97
CA SER A 108 -13.12 1.64 0.74
C SER A 108 -13.29 0.32 1.47
N ALA A 109 -12.34 -0.60 1.36
CA ALA A 109 -12.37 -1.87 2.10
C ALA A 109 -12.43 -1.65 3.63
N CYS A 110 -11.65 -0.67 4.14
CA CYS A 110 -11.75 -0.32 5.56
C CYS A 110 -13.14 0.19 5.96
N ASN A 111 -13.75 1.04 5.13
CA ASN A 111 -15.07 1.59 5.39
C ASN A 111 -16.16 0.51 5.34
N GLU A 112 -16.03 -0.46 4.42
CA GLU A 112 -16.92 -1.63 4.35
C GLU A 112 -16.84 -2.47 5.64
N VAL A 113 -15.63 -2.78 6.10
CA VAL A 113 -15.41 -3.50 7.36
C VAL A 113 -16.01 -2.76 8.54
N LEU A 114 -15.72 -1.46 8.66
CA LEU A 114 -16.22 -0.63 9.75
C LEU A 114 -17.75 -0.54 9.74
N LYS A 115 -18.37 -0.47 8.57
CA LYS A 115 -19.82 -0.44 8.42
C LYS A 115 -20.47 -1.76 8.85
N VAL A 116 -19.92 -2.90 8.42
CA VAL A 116 -20.42 -4.21 8.84
C VAL A 116 -20.34 -4.37 10.35
N ILE A 117 -19.24 -3.96 10.97
CA ILE A 117 -19.05 -4.03 12.43
C ILE A 117 -20.03 -3.09 13.14
N GLU A 118 -20.27 -1.89 12.61
CA GLU A 118 -21.24 -0.94 13.16
C GLU A 118 -22.66 -1.49 13.10
N ASP A 119 -23.06 -2.04 11.93
CA ASP A 119 -24.39 -2.61 11.71
C ASP A 119 -24.66 -3.83 12.61
N ALA A 120 -23.62 -4.58 12.94
CA ALA A 120 -23.66 -5.66 13.92
C ALA A 120 -23.72 -5.18 15.39
N GLY A 121 -23.70 -3.87 15.64
CA GLY A 121 -23.72 -3.27 16.97
C GLY A 121 -22.36 -3.24 17.67
N ASN A 122 -21.26 -3.26 16.93
CA ASN A 122 -19.88 -3.23 17.45
C ASN A 122 -19.58 -4.38 18.45
N PRO A 123 -19.74 -5.64 18.07
CA PRO A 123 -19.51 -6.75 18.99
C PRO A 123 -18.05 -6.81 19.42
N ALA A 124 -17.81 -7.13 20.69
CA ALA A 124 -16.46 -7.22 21.25
C ALA A 124 -15.57 -8.26 20.53
N SER A 125 -16.18 -9.27 19.92
CA SER A 125 -15.49 -10.29 19.12
C SER A 125 -14.83 -9.76 17.86
N LEU A 126 -15.27 -8.62 17.35
CA LEU A 126 -14.71 -7.95 16.14
C LEU A 126 -13.90 -6.70 16.48
N SER A 127 -13.52 -6.50 17.74
CA SER A 127 -12.74 -5.32 18.15
C SER A 127 -11.36 -5.27 17.50
N ALA A 128 -10.72 -6.40 17.29
CA ALA A 128 -9.40 -6.47 16.66
C ALA A 128 -9.48 -6.06 15.18
N GLU A 129 -10.47 -6.57 14.45
CA GLU A 129 -10.72 -6.24 13.05
C GLU A 129 -11.11 -4.76 12.90
N LYS A 130 -11.91 -4.23 13.82
CA LYS A 130 -12.21 -2.79 13.87
C LYS A 130 -10.93 -1.97 14.03
N GLY A 131 -10.08 -2.38 14.97
CA GLY A 131 -8.80 -1.72 15.22
C GLY A 131 -7.89 -1.72 14.00
N GLU A 132 -7.75 -2.86 13.34
CA GLU A 132 -6.97 -2.98 12.13
C GLU A 132 -7.53 -2.12 10.99
N ALA A 133 -8.84 -2.14 10.76
CA ALA A 133 -9.48 -1.31 9.74
C ALA A 133 -9.22 0.19 9.95
N LEU A 134 -9.30 0.66 11.20
CA LEU A 134 -9.01 2.05 11.54
C LEU A 134 -7.53 2.41 11.29
N VAL A 135 -6.59 1.54 11.68
CA VAL A 135 -5.17 1.77 11.44
C VAL A 135 -4.83 1.73 9.95
N CYS A 136 -5.42 0.79 9.19
CA CYS A 136 -5.25 0.72 7.74
C CYS A 136 -5.79 1.97 7.04
N ARG A 137 -6.97 2.47 7.45
CA ARG A 137 -7.56 3.70 6.90
C ARG A 137 -6.69 4.91 7.19
N ALA A 138 -6.18 5.03 8.42
CA ALA A 138 -5.23 6.06 8.79
C ALA A 138 -3.94 5.98 7.95
N TYR A 139 -3.40 4.78 7.76
CA TYR A 139 -2.18 4.55 6.98
C TYR A 139 -2.34 4.93 5.52
N ALA A 140 -3.42 4.51 4.86
CA ALA A 140 -3.67 4.84 3.46
C ALA A 140 -3.85 6.36 3.25
N HIS A 141 -4.60 7.05 4.12
CA HIS A 141 -4.71 8.51 4.06
C HIS A 141 -3.37 9.21 4.37
N PHE A 142 -2.54 8.64 5.25
CA PHE A 142 -1.20 9.17 5.51
C PHE A 142 -0.30 9.08 4.27
N LEU A 143 -0.32 7.98 3.53
CA LEU A 143 0.42 7.85 2.27
C LEU A 143 -0.05 8.90 1.26
N LEU A 144 -1.37 9.04 1.07
CA LEU A 144 -1.95 10.05 0.18
C LEU A 144 -1.54 11.47 0.58
N ALA A 145 -1.64 11.80 1.85
CA ALA A 145 -1.29 13.14 2.34
C ALA A 145 0.20 13.48 2.09
N ASN A 146 1.10 12.51 2.26
CA ASN A 146 2.54 12.73 2.04
C ASN A 146 2.93 12.90 0.57
N ILE A 147 2.14 12.38 -0.36
CA ILE A 147 2.44 12.47 -1.80
C ILE A 147 1.68 13.63 -2.46
N PHE A 148 0.43 13.86 -2.07
CA PHE A 148 -0.47 14.79 -2.77
C PHE A 148 -0.72 16.12 -2.03
N CYS A 149 -0.11 16.33 -0.87
CA CYS A 149 -0.21 17.57 -0.12
C CYS A 149 1.18 18.15 0.17
N ASN A 150 1.18 19.40 0.61
CA ASN A 150 2.39 19.99 1.17
C ASN A 150 2.85 19.23 2.43
N ALA A 151 4.14 19.32 2.76
CA ALA A 151 4.61 18.85 4.05
C ALA A 151 3.89 19.59 5.19
N TYR A 152 3.49 18.85 6.24
CA TYR A 152 2.81 19.48 7.36
C TYR A 152 3.65 20.58 8.00
N SER A 153 3.07 21.75 8.14
CA SER A 153 3.72 22.94 8.69
C SER A 153 2.71 23.84 9.43
N SER A 154 3.15 25.02 9.85
CA SER A 154 2.26 26.04 10.40
C SER A 154 1.19 26.55 9.42
N GLN A 155 1.31 26.22 8.13
CA GLN A 155 0.36 26.56 7.08
C GLN A 155 -0.73 25.49 6.88
N ALA A 156 -0.67 24.37 7.59
CA ALA A 156 -1.56 23.22 7.39
C ALA A 156 -3.06 23.56 7.50
N SER A 157 -3.42 24.60 8.27
CA SER A 157 -4.80 25.08 8.36
C SER A 157 -5.30 25.84 7.12
N SER A 158 -4.40 26.25 6.23
CA SER A 158 -4.70 26.91 4.96
C SER A 158 -4.31 26.05 3.74
N ASP A 159 -3.40 25.11 3.91
CA ASP A 159 -3.02 24.20 2.86
C ASP A 159 -4.16 23.22 2.54
N LEU A 160 -4.33 22.92 1.26
CA LEU A 160 -5.32 21.94 0.83
C LEU A 160 -4.90 20.52 1.21
N GLY A 161 -5.81 19.80 1.84
CA GLY A 161 -5.69 18.39 2.14
C GLY A 161 -6.15 17.50 0.99
N ILE A 162 -6.38 16.24 1.31
CA ILE A 162 -7.07 15.25 0.46
C ILE A 162 -8.47 14.99 1.03
N PRO A 163 -9.42 14.45 0.25
CA PRO A 163 -10.68 13.96 0.80
C PRO A 163 -10.44 12.87 1.84
N TYR A 164 -10.93 13.04 3.06
CA TYR A 164 -10.84 12.02 4.10
C TYR A 164 -12.13 11.19 4.15
N MET A 165 -12.07 9.98 3.59
CA MET A 165 -13.25 9.13 3.39
C MET A 165 -13.50 8.23 4.60
N LYS A 166 -14.71 8.37 5.20
CA LYS A 166 -15.13 7.62 6.40
C LYS A 166 -16.32 6.70 6.19
N THR A 167 -16.96 6.81 5.04
CA THR A 167 -18.19 6.10 4.72
C THR A 167 -18.09 5.43 3.36
N ILE A 168 -18.92 4.41 3.16
CA ILE A 168 -19.06 3.76 1.86
C ILE A 168 -19.71 4.74 0.87
N GLU A 169 -19.18 4.78 -0.33
CA GLU A 169 -19.75 5.56 -1.42
C GLU A 169 -20.98 4.86 -1.97
N THR A 170 -22.08 5.61 -2.05
CA THR A 170 -23.36 5.12 -2.61
C THR A 170 -23.75 5.83 -3.89
N THR A 171 -22.96 6.83 -4.30
CA THR A 171 -23.24 7.68 -5.47
C THR A 171 -22.12 7.52 -6.49
N VAL A 172 -22.47 7.40 -7.75
CA VAL A 172 -21.50 7.36 -8.85
C VAL A 172 -20.92 8.77 -9.05
N SER A 173 -19.58 8.88 -9.02
CA SER A 173 -18.83 10.13 -9.21
C SER A 173 -19.31 11.28 -8.29
N PRO A 174 -19.25 11.11 -6.97
CA PRO A 174 -19.60 12.19 -6.07
C PRO A 174 -18.57 13.33 -6.14
N ASP A 175 -19.04 14.56 -5.90
CA ASP A 175 -18.15 15.73 -5.82
C ASP A 175 -17.55 15.83 -4.44
N TYR A 176 -16.25 15.50 -4.31
CA TYR A 176 -15.54 15.56 -3.05
C TYR A 176 -14.88 16.91 -2.82
N GLN A 177 -15.13 17.48 -1.66
CA GLN A 177 -14.44 18.68 -1.21
C GLN A 177 -13.13 18.30 -0.53
N ARG A 178 -12.07 18.98 -0.92
CA ARG A 178 -10.79 18.90 -0.20
C ARG A 178 -10.90 19.78 1.05
N GLY A 179 -10.73 19.18 2.21
CA GLY A 179 -10.55 19.92 3.44
C GLY A 179 -9.13 20.50 3.57
N THR A 180 -8.79 20.99 4.74
CA THR A 180 -7.44 21.46 5.05
C THR A 180 -6.52 20.29 5.36
N LEU A 181 -5.22 20.48 5.20
CA LEU A 181 -4.21 19.51 5.60
C LEU A 181 -4.25 19.22 7.10
N GLU A 182 -4.54 20.25 7.92
CA GLU A 182 -4.74 20.11 9.37
C GLU A 182 -5.87 19.11 9.68
N GLU A 183 -7.02 19.25 9.02
CA GLU A 183 -8.16 18.34 9.20
C GLU A 183 -7.81 16.90 8.80
N VAL A 184 -7.02 16.72 7.73
CA VAL A 184 -6.55 15.38 7.32
C VAL A 184 -5.70 14.75 8.42
N TYR A 185 -4.71 15.46 8.95
CA TYR A 185 -3.84 14.95 10.01
C TYR A 185 -4.59 14.68 11.30
N GLN A 186 -5.56 15.52 11.66
CA GLN A 186 -6.43 15.28 12.82
C GLN A 186 -7.29 14.02 12.66
N ASN A 187 -7.81 13.77 11.45
CA ASN A 187 -8.60 12.58 11.17
C ASN A 187 -7.72 11.31 11.17
N ILE A 188 -6.51 11.38 10.61
CA ILE A 188 -5.52 10.29 10.69
C ILE A 188 -5.20 9.98 12.17
N GLU A 189 -4.92 11.01 12.97
CA GLU A 189 -4.63 10.84 14.40
C GLU A 189 -5.79 10.16 15.14
N LYS A 190 -7.02 10.58 14.86
CA LYS A 190 -8.21 10.00 15.48
C LYS A 190 -8.35 8.51 15.16
N ASP A 191 -8.31 8.14 13.89
CA ASP A 191 -8.42 6.75 13.47
C ASP A 191 -7.27 5.90 14.02
N LEU A 192 -6.05 6.43 13.99
CA LEU A 192 -4.87 5.75 14.50
C LEU A 192 -4.95 5.49 16.01
N LEU A 193 -5.35 6.48 16.81
CA LEU A 193 -5.44 6.32 18.25
C LEU A 193 -6.57 5.36 18.65
N GLU A 194 -7.76 5.48 18.05
CA GLU A 194 -8.86 4.54 18.28
C GLU A 194 -8.43 3.12 17.86
N GLY A 195 -7.78 2.98 16.72
CA GLY A 195 -7.29 1.68 16.25
C GLY A 195 -6.23 1.07 17.16
N LEU A 196 -5.27 1.87 17.66
CA LEU A 196 -4.20 1.40 18.57
C LEU A 196 -4.72 0.80 19.87
N ASP A 197 -5.87 1.26 20.35
CA ASP A 197 -6.49 0.72 21.58
C ASP A 197 -7.14 -0.66 21.32
N LEU A 198 -7.49 -0.96 20.08
CA LEU A 198 -8.24 -2.14 19.68
C LEU A 198 -7.39 -3.24 19.03
N VAL A 199 -6.33 -2.87 18.26
CA VAL A 199 -5.50 -3.88 17.58
C VAL A 199 -4.84 -4.86 18.53
N THR A 200 -4.73 -6.10 18.07
CA THR A 200 -4.14 -7.21 18.82
C THR A 200 -3.06 -7.93 18.00
N ASP A 201 -2.51 -9.00 18.53
CA ASP A 201 -1.48 -9.82 17.87
C ASP A 201 -1.99 -11.25 17.59
N ILE A 202 -3.32 -11.44 17.47
CA ILE A 202 -3.97 -12.76 17.40
C ILE A 202 -4.01 -13.39 16.00
N TYR A 203 -3.39 -12.78 15.02
CA TYR A 203 -3.41 -13.24 13.63
C TYR A 203 -2.58 -14.51 13.42
N ALA A 204 -3.02 -15.38 12.52
CA ALA A 204 -2.29 -16.59 12.15
C ALA A 204 -0.91 -16.26 11.55
N VAL A 205 -0.84 -15.20 10.74
CA VAL A 205 0.41 -14.66 10.17
C VAL A 205 0.52 -13.17 10.54
N PRO A 206 1.00 -12.85 11.74
CA PRO A 206 0.94 -11.48 12.27
C PRO A 206 1.62 -10.42 11.40
N LYS A 207 2.64 -10.82 10.62
CA LYS A 207 3.40 -9.86 9.78
C LYS A 207 2.64 -9.32 8.58
N TYR A 208 1.50 -9.88 8.24
CA TYR A 208 0.66 -9.40 7.15
C TYR A 208 -0.50 -8.53 7.63
N HIS A 209 -0.50 -8.21 8.93
CA HIS A 209 -1.53 -7.39 9.57
C HIS A 209 -0.90 -6.28 10.40
N PHE A 210 -1.64 -5.22 10.65
CA PHE A 210 -1.25 -4.25 11.67
C PHE A 210 -1.42 -4.85 13.06
N THR A 211 -0.38 -5.55 13.50
CA THR A 211 -0.24 -5.92 14.92
C THR A 211 -0.06 -4.68 15.78
N LYS A 212 -0.20 -4.81 17.09
CA LYS A 212 0.00 -3.69 18.02
C LYS A 212 1.39 -3.04 17.83
N LYS A 213 2.42 -3.86 17.67
CA LYS A 213 3.80 -3.37 17.45
C LYS A 213 3.96 -2.65 16.10
N ALA A 214 3.35 -3.17 15.04
CA ALA A 214 3.37 -2.54 13.73
C ALA A 214 2.61 -1.19 13.73
N ALA A 215 1.44 -1.14 14.37
CA ALA A 215 0.65 0.07 14.53
C ALA A 215 1.38 1.14 15.37
N GLN A 216 2.10 0.74 16.42
CA GLN A 216 2.95 1.64 17.20
C GLN A 216 4.12 2.19 16.38
N ALA A 217 4.73 1.37 15.50
CA ALA A 217 5.77 1.84 14.60
C ALA A 217 5.23 2.85 13.58
N PHE A 218 4.03 2.60 13.06
CA PHE A 218 3.34 3.57 12.22
C PHE A 218 3.02 4.85 12.98
N ALA A 219 2.55 4.77 14.23
CA ALA A 219 2.30 5.95 15.06
C ALA A 219 3.58 6.79 15.26
N ALA A 220 4.72 6.16 15.52
CA ALA A 220 5.99 6.87 15.61
C ALA A 220 6.32 7.63 14.30
N ARG A 221 6.14 6.98 13.14
CA ARG A 221 6.31 7.62 11.82
C ARG A 221 5.31 8.76 11.62
N PHE A 222 4.04 8.54 11.88
CA PHE A 222 3.00 9.56 11.74
C PHE A 222 3.34 10.83 12.52
N TYR A 223 3.68 10.70 13.81
CA TYR A 223 4.01 11.86 14.63
C TYR A 223 5.33 12.53 14.24
N LEU A 224 6.25 11.81 13.61
CA LEU A 224 7.47 12.39 13.04
C LEU A 224 7.15 13.34 11.87
N TYR A 225 6.11 13.06 11.10
CA TYR A 225 5.64 13.91 10.01
C TYR A 225 4.64 14.98 10.47
N TYR A 226 3.90 14.70 11.52
CA TYR A 226 2.95 15.65 12.13
C TYR A 226 3.69 16.66 13.01
N VAL A 227 4.53 17.50 12.39
CA VAL A 227 5.41 18.42 13.09
C VAL A 227 4.69 19.70 13.48
N LYS A 228 4.19 19.78 14.70
CA LYS A 228 3.60 21.00 15.27
C LYS A 228 4.68 22.06 15.55
N SER A 229 4.31 23.32 15.51
CA SER A 229 5.23 24.46 15.73
C SER A 229 5.95 24.39 17.08
N ASP A 230 5.26 23.90 18.13
CA ASP A 230 5.80 23.69 19.46
C ASP A 230 6.62 22.40 19.62
N LYS A 231 6.72 21.59 18.55
CA LYS A 231 7.41 20.30 18.53
C LYS A 231 6.91 19.28 19.54
N SER A 232 5.71 19.46 20.10
CA SER A 232 5.13 18.59 21.16
C SER A 232 4.99 17.14 20.73
N ASN A 233 4.76 16.89 19.44
CA ASN A 233 4.60 15.54 18.91
C ASN A 233 5.89 14.71 18.93
N TYR A 234 7.07 15.31 19.07
CA TYR A 234 8.31 14.51 19.19
C TYR A 234 8.35 13.67 20.47
N THR A 235 7.67 14.09 21.54
CA THR A 235 7.50 13.23 22.72
C THR A 235 6.74 11.95 22.36
N LYS A 236 5.68 12.06 21.56
CA LYS A 236 4.92 10.89 21.09
C LYS A 236 5.77 9.99 20.17
N VAL A 237 6.63 10.57 19.32
CA VAL A 237 7.58 9.80 18.50
C VAL A 237 8.48 8.94 19.40
N ILE A 238 9.06 9.55 20.42
CA ILE A 238 9.96 8.85 21.36
C ILE A 238 9.20 7.74 22.10
N ASP A 239 8.02 8.04 22.60
CA ASP A 239 7.19 7.09 23.34
C ASP A 239 6.81 5.86 22.49
N TYR A 240 6.32 6.07 21.28
CA TYR A 240 5.96 4.97 20.39
C TYR A 240 7.18 4.21 19.87
N ALA A 241 8.26 4.91 19.51
CA ALA A 241 9.51 4.26 19.11
C ALA A 241 10.08 3.41 20.26
N THR A 242 10.02 3.89 21.50
CA THR A 242 10.47 3.12 22.68
C THR A 242 9.62 1.88 22.90
N LYS A 243 8.29 1.96 22.71
CA LYS A 243 7.41 0.77 22.79
C LYS A 243 7.76 -0.28 21.75
N VAL A 244 8.20 0.14 20.56
CA VAL A 244 8.58 -0.77 19.46
C VAL A 244 9.95 -1.38 19.69
N LEU A 245 10.94 -0.55 20.04
CA LEU A 245 12.36 -0.92 20.13
C LEU A 245 12.73 -1.57 21.47
N GLY A 246 11.95 -1.30 22.51
CA GLY A 246 12.25 -1.76 23.86
C GLY A 246 13.46 -1.06 24.48
N SER A 247 14.00 -1.65 25.55
CA SER A 247 15.14 -1.12 26.29
C SER A 247 16.50 -1.30 25.58
N ASN A 248 16.56 -2.21 24.61
CA ASN A 248 17.76 -2.46 23.80
C ASN A 248 17.45 -2.35 22.30
N PRO A 249 17.49 -1.16 21.72
CA PRO A 249 17.19 -0.94 20.31
C PRO A 249 18.00 -1.81 19.34
N ALA A 250 19.24 -2.12 19.68
CA ALA A 250 20.14 -2.91 18.84
C ALA A 250 19.60 -4.32 18.52
N THR A 251 18.76 -4.89 19.38
CA THR A 251 18.15 -6.21 19.16
C THR A 251 16.89 -6.16 18.31
N SER A 252 16.34 -4.98 18.09
CA SER A 252 15.07 -4.76 17.37
C SER A 252 15.27 -4.22 15.96
N VAL A 253 16.45 -3.73 15.62
CA VAL A 253 16.79 -3.23 14.30
C VAL A 253 17.35 -4.34 13.43
N ARG A 254 17.29 -4.15 12.13
CA ARG A 254 17.82 -5.11 11.15
C ARG A 254 19.33 -5.23 11.24
N ASP A 255 19.84 -6.45 11.31
CA ASP A 255 21.26 -6.73 11.18
C ASP A 255 21.66 -6.70 9.68
N TRP A 256 22.01 -5.50 9.25
CA TRP A 256 22.43 -5.25 7.88
C TRP A 256 23.73 -5.98 7.51
N LYS A 257 24.62 -6.20 8.49
CA LYS A 257 25.87 -6.92 8.26
C LYS A 257 25.62 -8.37 7.94
N SER A 258 24.77 -9.04 8.69
CA SER A 258 24.40 -10.43 8.43
C SER A 258 23.65 -10.57 7.11
N LEU A 259 22.73 -9.65 6.82
CA LEU A 259 22.02 -9.65 5.53
C LEU A 259 22.98 -9.45 4.36
N GLY A 260 23.94 -8.51 4.50
CA GLY A 260 24.95 -8.23 3.46
C GLY A 260 25.95 -9.34 3.24
N ALA A 261 26.10 -10.26 4.18
CA ALA A 261 26.97 -11.43 4.06
C ALA A 261 26.33 -12.60 3.31
N LEU A 262 25.03 -12.53 3.02
CA LEU A 262 24.33 -13.58 2.26
C LEU A 262 24.72 -13.55 0.77
N ASP A 263 24.52 -14.69 0.11
CA ASP A 263 24.75 -14.79 -1.34
C ASP A 263 23.88 -13.79 -2.10
N ILE A 264 24.55 -12.98 -2.90
CA ILE A 264 23.91 -11.98 -3.77
C ILE A 264 23.29 -12.60 -5.02
N ASN A 265 23.66 -13.85 -5.34
CA ASN A 265 23.11 -14.51 -6.50
C ASN A 265 21.69 -15.03 -6.26
N GLY A 266 20.84 -14.75 -7.19
CA GLY A 266 19.46 -15.21 -7.12
C GLY A 266 18.60 -14.41 -6.12
N SER A 267 17.88 -15.11 -5.26
CA SER A 267 16.88 -14.55 -4.37
C SER A 267 17.17 -14.71 -2.88
N VAL A 268 18.38 -15.10 -2.51
CA VAL A 268 18.73 -15.38 -1.10
C VAL A 268 18.60 -14.12 -0.23
N GLN A 269 19.23 -13.03 -0.62
CA GLN A 269 19.15 -11.78 0.13
C GLN A 269 17.75 -11.15 0.12
N PRO A 270 17.09 -11.00 -1.04
CA PRO A 270 15.73 -10.49 -1.07
C PRO A 270 14.76 -11.30 -0.22
N ASN A 271 14.85 -12.63 -0.26
CA ASN A 271 13.99 -13.48 0.56
C ASN A 271 14.28 -13.30 2.07
N ALA A 272 15.55 -13.21 2.45
CA ALA A 272 15.93 -12.97 3.85
C ALA A 272 15.49 -11.57 4.34
N TYR A 273 15.45 -10.59 3.45
CA TYR A 273 14.97 -9.25 3.78
C TYR A 273 13.48 -9.24 4.12
N VAL A 274 12.66 -9.93 3.33
CA VAL A 274 11.20 -9.99 3.49
C VAL A 274 10.71 -11.18 4.30
N ASP A 275 11.63 -11.93 4.92
CA ASP A 275 11.27 -13.09 5.71
C ASP A 275 10.39 -12.68 6.90
N ALA A 276 9.21 -13.28 7.00
CA ALA A 276 8.27 -13.04 8.09
C ALA A 276 8.82 -13.46 9.47
N THR A 277 9.80 -14.35 9.52
CA THR A 277 10.47 -14.75 10.76
C THR A 277 11.48 -13.71 11.24
N ASN A 278 11.92 -12.79 10.37
CA ASN A 278 12.86 -11.74 10.75
C ASN A 278 12.17 -10.74 11.70
N GLY A 279 12.70 -10.62 12.91
CA GLY A 279 12.15 -9.75 13.97
C GLY A 279 12.10 -8.26 13.61
N ALA A 280 12.93 -7.81 12.68
CA ALA A 280 12.94 -6.43 12.20
C ALA A 280 11.77 -6.11 11.25
N ASN A 281 11.15 -7.13 10.64
CA ASN A 281 9.94 -6.95 9.83
C ASN A 281 8.73 -6.84 10.76
N LEU A 282 8.08 -5.69 10.77
CA LEU A 282 6.89 -5.44 11.60
C LEU A 282 5.60 -5.57 10.80
N LEU A 283 5.65 -5.19 9.52
CA LEU A 283 4.57 -5.31 8.57
C LEU A 283 5.16 -5.62 7.19
N LEU A 284 4.62 -6.60 6.51
CA LEU A 284 4.95 -6.97 5.14
C LEU A 284 3.70 -6.73 4.28
N VAL A 285 3.78 -5.78 3.38
CA VAL A 285 2.71 -5.45 2.44
C VAL A 285 3.24 -5.71 1.03
N SER A 286 2.45 -6.40 0.23
CA SER A 286 2.79 -6.63 -1.17
C SER A 286 2.37 -5.43 -2.00
N ALA A 287 3.28 -4.93 -2.81
CA ALA A 287 3.01 -3.93 -3.81
C ALA A 287 3.72 -4.30 -5.12
N GLY A 288 3.01 -4.17 -6.23
CA GLY A 288 3.64 -4.29 -7.51
C GLY A 288 4.46 -3.05 -7.83
N SER A 289 5.61 -3.21 -8.51
CA SER A 289 6.45 -2.08 -8.94
C SER A 289 7.36 -2.46 -10.11
N TYR A 290 7.58 -1.55 -11.03
CA TYR A 290 8.58 -1.66 -12.09
C TYR A 290 9.96 -1.12 -11.69
N TRP A 291 10.09 -0.63 -10.48
CA TRP A 291 11.32 -0.05 -9.96
C TRP A 291 12.58 -0.83 -10.30
N GLY A 292 12.61 -2.15 -10.12
CA GLY A 292 13.76 -2.97 -10.44
C GLY A 292 14.10 -3.06 -11.91
N TYR A 293 13.15 -2.81 -12.80
CA TYR A 293 13.41 -2.73 -14.23
C TYR A 293 13.95 -1.37 -14.63
N VAL A 294 13.46 -0.32 -14.01
CA VAL A 294 13.83 1.06 -14.33
C VAL A 294 15.25 1.37 -13.87
N HIS A 295 15.58 0.96 -12.65
CA HIS A 295 16.89 1.23 -12.07
C HIS A 295 17.93 0.12 -12.29
N ALA A 296 17.52 -0.99 -12.88
CA ALA A 296 18.43 -2.06 -13.29
C ALA A 296 18.55 -2.10 -14.80
N PRO A 297 19.44 -1.32 -15.38
CA PRO A 297 19.62 -1.34 -16.81
C PRO A 297 20.21 -2.69 -17.21
N TYR A 298 19.41 -3.53 -17.79
CA TYR A 298 19.83 -4.78 -18.42
C TYR A 298 20.73 -4.54 -19.65
N GLY A 299 21.78 -3.76 -19.49
CA GLY A 299 22.70 -3.42 -20.57
C GLY A 299 22.16 -2.40 -21.58
N LEU A 300 20.91 -2.01 -21.48
CA LEU A 300 20.34 -1.01 -22.37
C LEU A 300 20.52 0.42 -21.85
N GLY A 301 20.68 0.57 -20.55
CA GLY A 301 20.94 1.85 -19.90
C GLY A 301 19.74 2.80 -19.97
N GLU A 302 19.04 2.91 -18.86
CA GLU A 302 17.93 3.84 -18.73
C GLU A 302 18.42 5.29 -18.74
N ARG A 303 17.59 6.17 -19.27
CA ARG A 303 17.90 7.60 -19.36
C ARG A 303 17.96 8.27 -18.00
N TYR A 304 17.10 7.85 -17.10
CA TYR A 304 17.05 8.31 -15.71
C TYR A 304 17.40 7.14 -14.82
N ALA A 305 18.50 7.22 -14.11
CA ALA A 305 19.02 6.14 -13.28
C ALA A 305 19.92 6.70 -12.18
N HIS A 306 20.30 5.87 -11.24
CA HIS A 306 21.24 6.26 -10.21
C HIS A 306 22.54 6.81 -10.81
N GLY A 307 23.02 7.90 -10.23
CA GLY A 307 24.24 8.54 -10.61
C GLY A 307 25.50 7.73 -10.28
N PRO A 308 26.65 8.07 -10.87
CA PRO A 308 27.93 7.38 -10.60
C PRO A 308 28.30 7.39 -9.13
N LYS A 309 27.93 8.43 -8.39
CA LYS A 309 28.20 8.53 -6.94
C LYS A 309 27.45 7.45 -6.18
N VAL A 310 26.14 7.35 -6.38
CA VAL A 310 25.32 6.32 -5.77
C VAL A 310 25.80 4.93 -6.20
N GLY A 311 26.04 4.72 -7.48
CA GLY A 311 26.56 3.47 -8.01
C GLY A 311 27.88 3.05 -7.38
N ASN A 312 28.85 3.98 -7.27
CA ASN A 312 30.16 3.70 -6.68
C ASN A 312 30.08 3.45 -5.16
N GLU A 313 29.14 4.06 -4.47
CA GLU A 313 28.95 3.89 -3.04
C GLU A 313 28.15 2.62 -2.70
N THR A 314 27.29 2.17 -3.59
CA THR A 314 26.37 1.06 -3.34
C THR A 314 26.70 -0.21 -4.14
N CYS A 315 27.34 -0.08 -5.30
CA CYS A 315 27.71 -1.19 -6.18
C CYS A 315 29.21 -1.22 -6.41
N ASN A 316 29.76 -2.40 -6.45
CA ASN A 316 31.20 -2.56 -6.52
C ASN A 316 31.77 -2.83 -7.87
N SER A 317 30.97 -3.34 -8.73
CA SER A 317 31.39 -3.70 -10.06
C SER A 317 30.26 -3.42 -11.03
N VAL A 318 30.62 -2.99 -12.17
CA VAL A 318 29.71 -2.83 -13.29
C VAL A 318 29.88 -4.11 -14.13
N GLY A 319 28.98 -5.06 -13.98
CA GLY A 319 28.98 -6.23 -14.83
C GLY A 319 28.70 -5.88 -16.28
N PRO A 320 29.04 -6.75 -17.22
CA PRO A 320 28.88 -6.51 -18.67
C PRO A 320 27.41 -6.27 -19.07
N TRP A 321 26.49 -6.52 -18.18
CA TRP A 321 25.06 -6.36 -18.40
C TRP A 321 24.45 -5.20 -17.61
N GLY A 322 25.25 -4.36 -16.97
CA GLY A 322 24.77 -3.33 -16.08
C GLY A 322 23.95 -3.87 -14.90
N SER A 323 24.07 -5.17 -14.64
CA SER A 323 23.27 -5.89 -13.66
C SER A 323 23.57 -5.51 -12.22
N ASP A 324 24.60 -4.73 -12.03
CA ASP A 324 25.11 -4.30 -10.75
C ASP A 324 24.28 -3.19 -10.13
N TYR A 325 23.42 -2.61 -10.92
CA TYR A 325 22.37 -1.74 -10.47
C TYR A 325 21.15 -2.45 -9.92
N TYR A 326 21.20 -3.71 -9.87
CA TYR A 326 20.26 -4.27 -8.96
C TYR A 326 20.66 -3.75 -7.62
N MET A 327 19.86 -2.98 -7.16
CA MET A 327 19.72 -2.68 -5.86
C MET A 327 19.72 -3.93 -5.06
N GLY A 328 20.63 -4.72 -5.27
CA GLY A 328 21.04 -5.77 -4.45
C GLY A 328 22.18 -5.29 -3.59
N VAL A 329 22.47 -5.98 -2.60
CA VAL A 329 23.69 -5.82 -1.89
C VAL A 329 24.77 -6.42 -2.76
N TRP A 330 25.56 -5.56 -3.31
CA TRP A 330 26.76 -5.98 -3.95
C TRP A 330 27.89 -5.81 -2.95
N SER A 331 28.40 -6.91 -2.45
CA SER A 331 29.62 -6.87 -1.70
C SER A 331 30.76 -6.85 -2.68
N ASN A 332 31.66 -5.98 -2.49
CA ASN A 332 32.99 -6.11 -3.03
C ASN A 332 33.63 -7.31 -2.39
N SER A 333 34.07 -8.23 -3.18
CA SER A 333 34.69 -9.46 -2.75
C SER A 333 35.92 -9.28 -1.86
N SER A 334 36.45 -8.09 -1.76
CA SER A 334 37.68 -7.80 -1.02
C SER A 334 37.48 -6.87 0.18
N ALA A 335 36.35 -6.29 0.33
CA ALA A 335 36.10 -5.37 1.41
C ALA A 335 34.75 -5.68 2.00
N LEU A 336 34.62 -5.53 3.21
CA LEU A 336 33.44 -5.52 4.01
C LEU A 336 32.14 -5.57 3.21
N PRO A 337 31.18 -6.37 3.62
CA PRO A 337 29.82 -6.37 3.11
C PRO A 337 29.17 -5.06 3.52
N THR A 338 29.49 -4.00 2.85
CA THR A 338 29.25 -2.70 3.41
C THR A 338 28.19 -1.94 2.70
N LYS A 339 27.73 -2.46 1.58
CA LYS A 339 26.80 -1.71 0.80
C LYS A 339 25.59 -2.54 0.53
N ILE A 340 24.65 -2.32 1.37
CA ILE A 340 23.35 -2.93 1.25
C ILE A 340 22.49 -1.99 0.49
N VAL A 341 22.28 -2.30 -0.73
CA VAL A 341 21.20 -1.72 -1.47
C VAL A 341 20.14 -2.75 -1.55
N VAL A 342 19.26 -2.67 -0.64
CA VAL A 342 18.17 -3.56 -0.58
C VAL A 342 17.14 -3.12 -1.53
N MET A 343 17.25 -3.62 -2.68
CA MET A 343 16.20 -3.20 -3.50
C MET A 343 15.66 -4.03 -4.52
N LYS A 344 15.88 -5.16 -4.47
CA LYS A 344 14.95 -6.06 -5.01
C LYS A 344 13.80 -6.35 -4.10
N ILE A 345 13.51 -5.47 -3.31
CA ILE A 345 12.19 -5.40 -2.77
C ILE A 345 11.17 -5.40 -3.84
N THR A 346 11.52 -5.63 -4.71
CA THR A 346 10.78 -5.49 -5.72
C THR A 346 10.21 -6.77 -5.85
N GLN A 347 9.24 -6.69 -5.68
CA GLN A 347 8.48 -6.42 -6.67
C GLN A 347 7.71 -7.60 -7.07
N TYR A 348 8.19 -8.29 -8.01
CA TYR A 348 7.48 -9.36 -8.68
C TYR A 348 7.49 -10.64 -7.84
N LYS A 349 8.59 -10.92 -7.17
CA LYS A 349 8.68 -12.10 -6.31
C LYS A 349 7.98 -11.94 -4.98
N GLU A 350 7.99 -10.76 -4.42
CA GLU A 350 7.20 -10.46 -3.23
C GLU A 350 5.72 -10.50 -3.53
N ALA A 351 5.29 -9.88 -4.62
CA ALA A 351 3.90 -9.93 -5.05
C ALA A 351 3.45 -11.38 -5.29
N VAL A 352 4.26 -12.21 -5.92
CA VAL A 352 3.94 -13.62 -6.15
C VAL A 352 3.93 -14.40 -4.85
N SER A 353 4.90 -14.22 -3.98
CA SER A 353 4.94 -14.89 -2.68
C SER A 353 3.77 -14.49 -1.80
N TYR A 354 3.43 -13.21 -1.78
CA TYR A 354 2.31 -12.71 -1.02
C TYR A 354 0.96 -13.16 -1.57
N THR A 355 0.77 -13.15 -2.87
CA THR A 355 -0.44 -13.65 -3.51
C THR A 355 -0.62 -15.14 -3.23
N HIS A 356 0.47 -15.90 -3.25
CA HIS A 356 0.45 -17.32 -2.93
C HIS A 356 0.12 -17.58 -1.45
N LEU A 357 0.70 -16.81 -0.54
CA LEU A 357 0.39 -16.89 0.89
C LEU A 357 -1.05 -16.46 1.19
N ARG A 358 -1.55 -15.41 0.52
CA ARG A 358 -2.98 -15.04 0.61
C ARG A 358 -3.91 -16.15 0.13
N ALA A 359 -3.58 -16.78 -0.98
CA ALA A 359 -4.35 -17.92 -1.47
C ALA A 359 -4.40 -19.05 -0.42
N HIS A 360 -3.27 -19.32 0.24
CA HIS A 360 -3.22 -20.31 1.32
C HIS A 360 -4.00 -19.88 2.57
N GLU A 361 -3.97 -18.61 2.95
CA GLU A 361 -4.80 -18.13 4.08
C GLU A 361 -6.30 -18.23 3.78
N THR A 362 -6.70 -17.98 2.54
CA THR A 362 -8.11 -18.13 2.14
C THR A 362 -8.56 -19.57 2.01
N GLU A 363 -7.65 -20.51 1.77
CA GLU A 363 -7.94 -21.95 1.74
C GLU A 363 -7.98 -22.60 3.14
N LEU A 364 -7.29 -22.01 4.13
CA LEU A 364 -7.26 -22.51 5.51
C LEU A 364 -8.47 -22.09 6.36
N HIS A 365 -9.31 -21.22 5.83
CA HIS A 365 -10.54 -20.73 6.47
C HIS A 365 -11.79 -21.18 5.72
#